data_3f23848e2e3daf16cad5a1df337284f6
#
_entry.id   3f23848e2e3daf16cad5a1df337284f6
#
_cell.length_a   1.000
_cell.length_b   1.000
_cell.length_c   1.000
_cell.angle_alpha   90.00
_cell.angle_beta   90.00
_cell.angle_gamma   90.00
#
_symmetry.space_group_name_H-M   'P 1'
#
loop_
_entity.id
_entity.type
_entity.pdbx_description
1 polymer ?
#
loop_
_entity_poly.entity_id
_entity_poly.type
_entity_poly.pdbx_seq_one_letter_code
_entity_poly.pdbx_strand_id
1 'polypeptide(L)'
;MKKIYILFLFLFISQFLIKAQKVGNTVTIDASSAEYKINKNIYGQFSEHLGHLIYGGIWVGPNSSIPNINGIRKDIVDALKEIKVPVLRWPGGCFADEYHWMDGIGPRDKRPKMINTNWGGITEDNSFGTHEFLELCNLIGCQPYITGNVGSGTVKELSQWVEYVNSNNVSPMTDLRKKNGREKSWGVKYWGIGNESWGCGGNMTPQYYADQVRRYGTFMHNYGDNKLFKIASGPNSDDYNWTKVLMKEDANYINGLSLHYYAWANQRTATDFDEGGWFDIMKKTLKMEELIEKHSAIMDKYDPLKRVALVVDEWGTWYKVEPGTNPGFLYQQNTMRDAIAAACNLNIFNNHCDRVRMTNIAQVVNVLQAMILTKGDKMILTPTYWVYDLYKVHQDAMMIPVKVSSSEYDYSGDKLPAVNCSASIDSTGKMHISLCNIDPDKPESVNVSLESFKVNKISGQILTANKMNEHNTFEDPNAVKPNEFSNFKLSKSNLAVNMPPMSVIVLELIGKVDIKPMPEIKLNNPKPGIDYNYYEIKNGMMPDFKSLKPKSSGLVVSFVIPKGVRDENFALKYDGYIKIPNDGLYTFYTTSDDGSVIFIDGKIIVNNDGRYAPIEKSGITELKAGYQ
;
A
#
# COMPACT_ATOMS: atom_id res chain seq x y z
N MET A 1 43.26 60.33 -58.30
CA MET A 1 43.62 59.06 -57.71
C MET A 1 43.03 59.05 -56.29
N LYS A 2 41.85 58.36 -56.09
CA LYS A 2 41.25 58.23 -54.80
C LYS A 2 41.60 56.85 -54.23
N LYS A 3 42.29 56.80 -53.10
CA LYS A 3 42.62 55.56 -52.40
C LYS A 3 41.37 55.12 -51.56
N ILE A 4 40.87 53.91 -51.81
CA ILE A 4 39.82 53.26 -51.04
C ILE A 4 40.50 52.41 -49.95
N TYR A 5 40.25 52.73 -48.68
CA TYR A 5 40.66 51.89 -47.56
C TYR A 5 39.53 50.91 -47.27
N ILE A 6 39.78 49.57 -47.40
CA ILE A 6 38.90 48.50 -47.00
C ILE A 6 39.24 48.17 -45.54
N LEU A 7 38.28 48.44 -44.65
CA LEU A 7 38.35 48.08 -43.22
C LEU A 7 37.84 46.68 -43.05
N PHE A 8 38.70 45.70 -42.73
CA PHE A 8 38.29 44.36 -42.36
C PHE A 8 37.84 44.33 -40.87
N LEU A 9 36.55 44.19 -40.63
CA LEU A 9 35.97 43.97 -39.29
C LEU A 9 36.02 42.49 -38.96
N PHE A 10 36.95 42.05 -38.09
CA PHE A 10 36.97 40.70 -37.53
C PHE A 10 35.91 40.60 -36.44
N LEU A 11 34.80 39.96 -36.74
CA LEU A 11 33.81 39.53 -35.73
C LEU A 11 34.36 38.30 -35.02
N PHE A 12 34.86 38.48 -33.80
CA PHE A 12 35.10 37.39 -32.86
C PHE A 12 33.76 36.88 -32.34
N ILE A 13 33.23 35.79 -32.93
CA ILE A 13 32.12 35.03 -32.32
C ILE A 13 32.72 34.16 -31.21
N SER A 14 32.68 34.67 -29.97
CA SER A 14 32.92 33.84 -28.80
C SER A 14 31.73 32.87 -28.64
N GLN A 15 31.95 31.63 -29.07
CA GLN A 15 31.03 30.53 -28.70
C GLN A 15 31.12 30.32 -27.19
N PHE A 16 30.20 30.92 -26.47
CA PHE A 16 29.87 30.45 -25.11
C PHE A 16 29.29 29.05 -25.23
N LEU A 17 30.14 28.03 -25.08
CA LEU A 17 29.71 26.70 -24.74
C LEU A 17 29.02 26.80 -23.36
N ILE A 18 27.71 26.98 -23.36
CA ILE A 18 26.90 26.71 -22.19
C ILE A 18 27.05 25.18 -21.98
N LYS A 19 28.01 24.79 -21.13
CA LYS A 19 27.99 23.45 -20.55
C LYS A 19 26.67 23.38 -19.82
N ALA A 20 25.72 22.62 -20.37
CA ALA A 20 24.54 22.20 -19.61
C ALA A 20 25.07 21.60 -18.30
N GLN A 21 24.83 22.28 -17.21
CA GLN A 21 25.21 21.81 -15.90
C GLN A 21 24.45 20.49 -15.74
N LYS A 22 25.17 19.37 -15.62
CA LYS A 22 24.58 18.06 -15.40
C LYS A 22 23.69 18.24 -14.16
N VAL A 23 22.40 18.23 -14.35
CA VAL A 23 21.45 18.29 -13.23
C VAL A 23 21.74 17.07 -12.36
N GLY A 24 22.39 17.29 -11.23
CA GLY A 24 22.67 16.21 -10.28
C GLY A 24 21.37 15.76 -9.62
N ASN A 25 21.28 14.50 -9.25
CA ASN A 25 20.12 14.01 -8.54
C ASN A 25 19.94 14.75 -7.22
N THR A 26 18.76 15.31 -7.01
CA THR A 26 18.41 15.98 -5.76
C THR A 26 17.07 15.44 -5.23
N VAL A 27 17.02 15.25 -3.92
CA VAL A 27 15.80 14.89 -3.19
C VAL A 27 15.62 15.92 -2.08
N THR A 28 14.45 16.55 -1.99
CA THR A 28 14.11 17.44 -0.89
C THR A 28 13.06 16.78 -0.02
N ILE A 29 13.32 16.72 1.28
CA ILE A 29 12.46 16.11 2.31
C ILE A 29 12.29 17.11 3.43
N ASP A 30 11.07 17.62 3.62
CA ASP A 30 10.73 18.48 4.76
C ASP A 30 9.94 17.68 5.80
N ALA A 31 10.60 17.35 6.91
CA ALA A 31 9.99 16.56 7.99
C ALA A 31 8.73 17.21 8.59
N SER A 32 8.58 18.52 8.46
CA SER A 32 7.41 19.24 8.95
C SER A 32 6.16 19.06 8.08
N SER A 33 6.33 18.53 6.86
CA SER A 33 5.26 18.30 5.89
C SER A 33 4.67 16.89 5.93
N ALA A 34 5.03 16.06 6.93
CA ALA A 34 4.45 14.75 7.09
C ALA A 34 2.93 14.83 7.24
N GLU A 35 2.18 14.17 6.34
CA GLU A 35 0.75 14.45 6.22
C GLU A 35 -0.14 13.21 6.35
N TYR A 36 0.14 12.15 5.57
CA TYR A 36 -0.69 10.95 5.52
C TYR A 36 0.02 9.75 6.13
N LYS A 37 -0.75 8.89 6.79
CA LYS A 37 -0.24 7.64 7.31
C LYS A 37 -0.15 6.60 6.19
N ILE A 38 1.04 6.05 5.96
CA ILE A 38 1.23 4.90 5.08
C ILE A 38 0.51 3.71 5.69
N ASN A 39 -0.61 3.31 5.10
CA ASN A 39 -1.35 2.16 5.59
C ASN A 39 -0.48 0.91 5.42
N LYS A 40 -0.27 0.16 6.52
CA LYS A 40 0.54 -1.07 6.46
C LYS A 40 0.07 -2.06 5.39
N ASN A 41 -1.23 -2.07 5.04
CA ASN A 41 -1.78 -2.97 4.03
C ASN A 41 -1.25 -2.70 2.60
N ILE A 42 -0.51 -1.59 2.37
CA ILE A 42 0.31 -1.40 1.15
C ILE A 42 1.35 -2.52 0.99
N TYR A 43 1.73 -3.18 2.08
CA TYR A 43 2.69 -4.29 2.09
C TYR A 43 2.03 -5.67 2.08
N GLY A 44 0.77 -5.73 1.60
CA GLY A 44 -0.02 -6.96 1.53
C GLY A 44 0.50 -7.95 0.50
N GLN A 45 0.01 -9.18 0.63
CA GLN A 45 0.38 -10.31 -0.21
C GLN A 45 -0.85 -10.95 -0.82
N PHE A 46 -0.66 -11.64 -1.94
CA PHE A 46 -1.71 -12.35 -2.64
C PHE A 46 -1.41 -13.85 -2.71
N SER A 47 -2.41 -14.67 -2.43
CA SER A 47 -2.35 -16.12 -2.54
C SER A 47 -3.56 -16.65 -3.31
N GLU A 48 -3.31 -17.55 -4.24
CA GLU A 48 -4.33 -18.15 -5.09
C GLU A 48 -4.14 -19.65 -5.18
N HIS A 49 -5.21 -20.41 -5.38
CA HIS A 49 -5.13 -21.81 -5.80
C HIS A 49 -4.59 -21.89 -7.21
N LEU A 50 -3.29 -21.68 -7.34
CA LEU A 50 -2.54 -21.63 -8.59
C LEU A 50 -1.23 -22.38 -8.45
N GLY A 51 -0.99 -23.34 -9.36
CA GLY A 51 0.26 -24.09 -9.42
C GLY A 51 0.62 -24.73 -8.08
N HIS A 52 1.84 -24.46 -7.63
CA HIS A 52 2.35 -24.93 -6.35
C HIS A 52 2.34 -23.84 -5.26
N LEU A 53 1.43 -22.87 -5.32
CA LEU A 53 1.34 -21.85 -4.27
C LEU A 53 0.73 -22.44 -3.00
N ILE A 54 -0.47 -23.01 -3.11
CA ILE A 54 -1.15 -23.63 -1.97
C ILE A 54 -0.57 -25.02 -1.72
N TYR A 55 -0.82 -25.97 -2.63
CA TYR A 55 -0.42 -27.37 -2.45
C TYR A 55 1.05 -27.59 -2.81
N GLY A 56 1.84 -28.03 -1.82
CA GLY A 56 3.30 -28.18 -1.94
C GLY A 56 4.09 -26.89 -1.68
N GLY A 57 3.42 -25.76 -1.68
CA GLY A 57 3.92 -24.47 -1.22
C GLY A 57 3.50 -24.23 0.24
N ILE A 58 2.46 -23.46 0.49
CA ILE A 58 1.97 -23.13 1.84
C ILE A 58 1.47 -24.38 2.59
N TRP A 59 0.75 -25.25 1.89
CA TRP A 59 0.09 -26.42 2.46
C TRP A 59 0.78 -27.72 2.05
N VAL A 60 1.25 -28.45 3.03
CA VAL A 60 1.88 -29.77 2.84
C VAL A 60 1.10 -30.90 3.52
N GLY A 61 0.04 -30.57 4.24
CA GLY A 61 -0.76 -31.49 5.01
C GLY A 61 -0.15 -31.85 6.38
N PRO A 62 -1.00 -32.22 7.37
CA PRO A 62 -0.56 -32.40 8.75
C PRO A 62 0.37 -33.61 8.95
N ASN A 63 0.35 -34.57 8.04
CA ASN A 63 1.17 -35.80 8.10
C ASN A 63 2.48 -35.69 7.30
N SER A 64 2.80 -34.50 6.75
CA SER A 64 4.03 -34.28 5.99
C SER A 64 5.26 -34.38 6.90
N SER A 65 6.36 -34.91 6.36
CA SER A 65 7.68 -34.86 7.00
C SER A 65 8.31 -33.47 6.99
N ILE A 66 7.80 -32.55 6.13
CA ILE A 66 8.20 -31.14 6.11
C ILE A 66 7.68 -30.46 7.38
N PRO A 67 8.52 -29.73 8.12
CA PRO A 67 8.09 -29.04 9.34
C PRO A 67 6.86 -28.16 9.11
N ASN A 68 5.78 -28.45 9.83
CA ASN A 68 4.50 -27.80 9.61
C ASN A 68 3.73 -27.58 10.93
N ILE A 69 2.76 -26.68 10.89
CA ILE A 69 1.79 -26.43 11.95
C ILE A 69 0.41 -26.77 11.37
N ASN A 70 -0.16 -27.89 11.77
CA ASN A 70 -1.44 -28.40 11.28
C ASN A 70 -1.51 -28.54 9.74
N GLY A 71 -0.38 -28.77 9.07
CA GLY A 71 -0.27 -28.90 7.63
C GLY A 71 0.24 -27.65 6.91
N ILE A 72 0.36 -26.52 7.58
CA ILE A 72 0.91 -25.26 7.06
C ILE A 72 2.42 -25.24 7.29
N ARG A 73 3.22 -24.99 6.26
CA ARG A 73 4.68 -24.95 6.34
C ARG A 73 5.17 -23.90 7.34
N LYS A 74 5.97 -24.37 8.30
CA LYS A 74 6.48 -23.51 9.38
C LYS A 74 7.49 -22.47 8.87
N ASP A 75 8.38 -22.83 7.96
CA ASP A 75 9.37 -21.93 7.38
C ASP A 75 8.75 -20.76 6.63
N ILE A 76 7.66 -21.00 5.88
CA ILE A 76 6.90 -19.94 5.20
C ILE A 76 6.24 -19.01 6.23
N VAL A 77 5.61 -19.57 7.28
CA VAL A 77 5.01 -18.76 8.35
C VAL A 77 6.06 -17.87 9.00
N ASP A 78 7.23 -18.41 9.32
CA ASP A 78 8.30 -17.66 9.97
C ASP A 78 8.83 -16.52 9.07
N ALA A 79 9.03 -16.80 7.76
CA ALA A 79 9.47 -15.81 6.79
C ALA A 79 8.44 -14.66 6.61
N LEU A 80 7.15 -14.97 6.54
CA LEU A 80 6.11 -13.95 6.37
C LEU A 80 5.89 -13.12 7.65
N LYS A 81 6.12 -13.70 8.84
CA LYS A 81 6.17 -12.94 10.09
C LYS A 81 7.30 -11.92 10.11
N GLU A 82 8.50 -12.32 9.65
CA GLU A 82 9.69 -11.46 9.67
C GLU A 82 9.47 -10.16 8.88
N ILE A 83 8.85 -10.25 7.71
CA ILE A 83 8.50 -9.07 6.90
C ILE A 83 7.21 -8.38 7.33
N LYS A 84 6.58 -8.85 8.43
CA LYS A 84 5.36 -8.29 9.02
C LYS A 84 4.22 -8.16 8.01
N VAL A 85 3.93 -9.23 7.25
CA VAL A 85 2.82 -9.22 6.29
C VAL A 85 1.54 -8.75 6.97
N PRO A 86 0.92 -7.65 6.52
CA PRO A 86 -0.23 -7.07 7.23
C PRO A 86 -1.57 -7.63 6.78
N VAL A 87 -1.67 -8.05 5.52
CA VAL A 87 -2.89 -8.58 4.90
C VAL A 87 -2.54 -9.62 3.84
N LEU A 88 -3.33 -10.69 3.78
CA LEU A 88 -3.20 -11.76 2.79
C LEU A 88 -4.52 -11.96 2.07
N ARG A 89 -4.52 -11.82 0.74
CA ARG A 89 -5.67 -12.02 -0.15
C ARG A 89 -5.77 -13.48 -0.59
N TRP A 90 -6.98 -14.06 -0.57
CA TRP A 90 -7.31 -15.46 -0.91
C TRP A 90 -8.82 -15.57 -1.25
N PRO A 91 -9.36 -16.56 -1.98
CA PRO A 91 -8.73 -17.79 -2.47
C PRO A 91 -8.05 -17.63 -3.83
N GLY A 92 -8.14 -16.46 -4.44
CA GLY A 92 -7.52 -16.20 -5.72
C GLY A 92 -7.92 -14.92 -6.38
N GLY A 93 -7.43 -14.81 -7.58
CA GLY A 93 -7.88 -14.01 -8.69
C GLY A 93 -8.97 -14.76 -9.45
N CYS A 94 -8.65 -15.25 -10.65
CA CYS A 94 -9.64 -15.98 -11.47
C CYS A 94 -10.23 -17.22 -10.78
N PHE A 95 -9.45 -17.90 -9.94
CA PHE A 95 -9.97 -19.05 -9.19
C PHE A 95 -11.11 -18.68 -8.25
N ALA A 96 -11.12 -17.45 -7.70
CA ALA A 96 -12.14 -17.02 -6.75
C ALA A 96 -13.56 -17.08 -7.35
N ASP A 97 -13.71 -16.77 -8.64
CA ASP A 97 -15.01 -16.71 -9.30
C ASP A 97 -15.54 -18.08 -9.80
N GLU A 98 -14.77 -19.17 -9.54
CA GLU A 98 -15.20 -20.56 -9.70
C GLU A 98 -15.22 -21.31 -8.35
N TYR A 99 -14.73 -20.73 -7.26
CA TYR A 99 -14.61 -21.37 -5.96
C TYR A 99 -15.90 -21.29 -5.16
N HIS A 100 -16.42 -22.46 -4.79
CA HIS A 100 -17.56 -22.61 -3.89
C HIS A 100 -17.05 -22.90 -2.47
N TRP A 101 -17.08 -21.91 -1.59
CA TRP A 101 -16.44 -21.94 -0.27
C TRP A 101 -16.89 -23.09 0.63
N MET A 102 -18.14 -23.59 0.47
CA MET A 102 -18.64 -24.73 1.22
C MET A 102 -17.89 -26.03 0.91
N ASP A 103 -17.30 -26.15 -0.26
CA ASP A 103 -16.48 -27.29 -0.66
C ASP A 103 -15.15 -27.33 0.11
N GLY A 104 -14.69 -26.20 0.63
CA GLY A 104 -13.47 -26.06 1.41
C GLY A 104 -13.65 -26.08 2.92
N ILE A 105 -14.80 -26.57 3.46
CA ILE A 105 -15.05 -26.66 4.90
C ILE A 105 -15.47 -28.09 5.33
N GLY A 106 -15.48 -28.35 6.63
CA GLY A 106 -15.79 -29.68 7.19
C GLY A 106 -14.61 -30.65 7.11
N PRO A 107 -14.86 -31.95 7.35
CA PRO A 107 -13.81 -32.98 7.33
C PRO A 107 -13.12 -33.05 5.96
N ARG A 108 -11.80 -32.95 5.93
CA ARG A 108 -11.00 -32.84 4.70
C ARG A 108 -11.18 -34.03 3.75
N ASP A 109 -11.33 -35.23 4.31
CA ASP A 109 -11.55 -36.47 3.56
C ASP A 109 -12.95 -36.56 2.91
N LYS A 110 -13.84 -35.63 3.24
CA LYS A 110 -15.21 -35.54 2.71
C LYS A 110 -15.41 -34.35 1.77
N ARG A 111 -14.40 -33.48 1.63
CA ARG A 111 -14.50 -32.33 0.76
C ARG A 111 -14.53 -32.76 -0.71
N PRO A 112 -15.41 -32.21 -1.54
CA PRO A 112 -15.45 -32.52 -2.94
C PRO A 112 -14.18 -32.01 -3.66
N LYS A 113 -13.82 -32.68 -4.73
CA LYS A 113 -12.72 -32.25 -5.60
C LYS A 113 -13.27 -31.44 -6.75
N MET A 114 -12.49 -30.47 -7.21
CA MET A 114 -12.84 -29.67 -8.40
C MET A 114 -11.70 -29.65 -9.39
N ILE A 115 -11.98 -29.34 -10.65
CA ILE A 115 -10.95 -29.06 -11.64
C ILE A 115 -10.67 -27.56 -11.61
N ASN A 116 -9.41 -27.21 -11.45
CA ASN A 116 -8.95 -25.83 -11.59
C ASN A 116 -8.82 -25.51 -13.10
N THR A 117 -9.89 -24.96 -13.67
CA THR A 117 -9.98 -24.71 -15.12
C THR A 117 -9.11 -23.54 -15.54
N ASN A 118 -8.86 -22.59 -14.66
CA ASN A 118 -8.02 -21.43 -14.92
C ASN A 118 -6.52 -21.77 -14.92
N TRP A 119 -6.09 -22.65 -14.00
CA TRP A 119 -4.67 -22.85 -13.74
C TRP A 119 -4.24 -24.31 -13.89
N GLY A 120 -3.78 -24.64 -15.09
CA GLY A 120 -3.14 -25.92 -15.38
C GLY A 120 -4.08 -27.13 -15.51
N GLY A 121 -5.37 -26.99 -15.34
CA GLY A 121 -6.36 -28.08 -15.48
C GLY A 121 -6.22 -29.18 -14.43
N ILE A 122 -5.63 -28.88 -13.28
CA ILE A 122 -5.36 -29.86 -12.22
C ILE A 122 -6.59 -30.07 -11.32
N THR A 123 -6.59 -31.18 -10.59
CA THR A 123 -7.61 -31.45 -9.57
C THR A 123 -7.22 -30.83 -8.25
N GLU A 124 -8.03 -29.92 -7.75
CA GLU A 124 -7.97 -29.37 -6.39
C GLU A 124 -8.73 -30.28 -5.45
N ASP A 125 -8.14 -30.66 -4.32
CA ASP A 125 -8.78 -31.57 -3.35
C ASP A 125 -9.49 -30.84 -2.22
N ASN A 126 -9.45 -29.51 -2.22
CA ASN A 126 -10.05 -28.62 -1.22
C ASN A 126 -9.57 -28.89 0.22
N SER A 127 -8.43 -29.56 0.41
CA SER A 127 -7.88 -29.80 1.74
C SER A 127 -7.38 -28.53 2.44
N PHE A 128 -7.14 -27.46 1.65
CA PHE A 128 -6.91 -26.12 2.15
C PHE A 128 -8.12 -25.23 1.77
N GLY A 129 -8.84 -24.77 2.78
CA GLY A 129 -10.04 -23.95 2.59
C GLY A 129 -10.14 -22.86 3.64
N THR A 130 -11.37 -22.43 3.96
CA THR A 130 -11.63 -21.28 4.85
C THR A 130 -10.90 -21.39 6.21
N HIS A 131 -10.97 -22.55 6.86
CA HIS A 131 -10.36 -22.75 8.17
C HIS A 131 -8.84 -22.72 8.11
N GLU A 132 -8.26 -23.39 7.12
CA GLU A 132 -6.81 -23.46 6.92
C GLU A 132 -6.25 -22.09 6.55
N PHE A 133 -6.92 -21.32 5.69
CA PHE A 133 -6.54 -19.96 5.36
C PHE A 133 -6.58 -19.02 6.57
N LEU A 134 -7.65 -19.05 7.34
CA LEU A 134 -7.79 -18.19 8.53
C LEU A 134 -6.81 -18.60 9.65
N GLU A 135 -6.44 -19.89 9.73
CA GLU A 135 -5.35 -20.34 10.60
C GLU A 135 -3.98 -19.84 10.11
N LEU A 136 -3.72 -19.87 8.81
CA LEU A 136 -2.51 -19.27 8.22
C LEU A 136 -2.40 -17.78 8.58
N CYS A 137 -3.47 -17.01 8.40
CA CYS A 137 -3.50 -15.60 8.77
C CYS A 137 -3.24 -15.38 10.27
N ASN A 138 -3.83 -16.22 11.12
CA ASN A 138 -3.60 -16.19 12.57
C ASN A 138 -2.14 -16.50 12.92
N LEU A 139 -1.54 -17.53 12.30
CA LEU A 139 -0.14 -17.90 12.49
C LEU A 139 0.82 -16.80 12.06
N ILE A 140 0.57 -16.14 10.95
CA ILE A 140 1.39 -15.00 10.46
C ILE A 140 1.14 -13.76 11.31
N GLY A 141 -0.07 -13.54 11.81
CA GLY A 141 -0.52 -12.34 12.48
C GLY A 141 -1.02 -11.25 11.51
N CYS A 142 -1.51 -11.66 10.32
CA CYS A 142 -2.03 -10.76 9.30
C CYS A 142 -3.57 -10.75 9.24
N GLN A 143 -4.13 -9.72 8.60
CA GLN A 143 -5.56 -9.66 8.32
C GLN A 143 -5.91 -10.53 7.10
N PRO A 144 -6.98 -11.32 7.15
CA PRO A 144 -7.50 -11.99 5.97
C PRO A 144 -8.23 -11.00 5.04
N TYR A 145 -8.00 -11.13 3.74
CA TYR A 145 -8.78 -10.51 2.68
C TYR A 145 -9.36 -11.63 1.82
N ILE A 146 -10.67 -11.81 1.86
CA ILE A 146 -11.37 -12.88 1.14
C ILE A 146 -12.04 -12.30 -0.10
N THR A 147 -11.73 -12.87 -1.27
CA THR A 147 -12.40 -12.56 -2.53
C THR A 147 -13.60 -13.49 -2.72
N GLY A 148 -14.80 -12.91 -2.79
CA GLY A 148 -16.06 -13.64 -2.97
C GLY A 148 -16.33 -13.97 -4.43
N ASN A 149 -17.00 -15.10 -4.67
CA ASN A 149 -17.39 -15.55 -6.00
C ASN A 149 -18.60 -14.76 -6.53
N VAL A 150 -18.41 -13.91 -7.51
CA VAL A 150 -19.48 -13.16 -8.21
C VAL A 150 -19.70 -13.71 -9.64
N GLY A 151 -18.74 -14.47 -10.15
CA GLY A 151 -18.79 -15.10 -11.48
C GLY A 151 -19.81 -16.23 -11.55
N SER A 152 -19.51 -17.37 -10.93
CA SER A 152 -20.39 -18.56 -10.90
C SER A 152 -21.22 -18.69 -9.61
N GLY A 153 -20.88 -17.94 -8.55
CA GLY A 153 -21.53 -17.99 -7.26
C GLY A 153 -22.85 -17.24 -7.20
N THR A 154 -23.48 -17.31 -6.03
CA THR A 154 -24.75 -16.62 -5.77
C THR A 154 -24.62 -15.62 -4.62
N VAL A 155 -25.50 -14.61 -4.62
CA VAL A 155 -25.61 -13.64 -3.49
C VAL A 155 -25.80 -14.35 -2.15
N LYS A 156 -26.62 -15.41 -2.12
CA LYS A 156 -26.85 -16.22 -0.91
C LYS A 156 -25.56 -16.87 -0.43
N GLU A 157 -24.79 -17.43 -1.32
CA GLU A 157 -23.54 -18.11 -1.01
C GLU A 157 -22.52 -17.17 -0.37
N LEU A 158 -22.29 -15.99 -0.96
CA LEU A 158 -21.38 -15.00 -0.39
C LEU A 158 -21.91 -14.47 0.95
N SER A 159 -23.21 -14.17 1.06
CA SER A 159 -23.85 -13.75 2.32
C SER A 159 -23.66 -14.79 3.42
N GLN A 160 -23.82 -16.07 3.10
CA GLN A 160 -23.62 -17.17 4.05
C GLN A 160 -22.14 -17.32 4.45
N TRP A 161 -21.18 -17.07 3.54
CA TRP A 161 -19.78 -17.09 3.88
C TRP A 161 -19.39 -15.97 4.85
N VAL A 162 -19.89 -14.75 4.58
CA VAL A 162 -19.73 -13.61 5.51
C VAL A 162 -20.32 -13.93 6.89
N GLU A 163 -21.52 -14.50 6.93
CA GLU A 163 -22.17 -14.93 8.19
C GLU A 163 -21.37 -16.01 8.91
N TYR A 164 -20.94 -17.04 8.20
CA TYR A 164 -20.17 -18.16 8.73
C TYR A 164 -18.91 -17.71 9.47
N VAL A 165 -18.17 -16.78 8.90
CA VAL A 165 -16.88 -16.33 9.48
C VAL A 165 -17.03 -15.18 10.47
N ASN A 166 -18.14 -14.42 10.46
CA ASN A 166 -18.28 -13.18 11.23
C ASN A 166 -19.38 -13.19 12.30
N SER A 167 -20.44 -14.01 12.15
CA SER A 167 -21.54 -13.99 13.09
C SER A 167 -21.23 -14.81 14.35
N ASN A 168 -21.66 -14.32 15.52
CA ASN A 168 -21.73 -15.09 16.77
C ASN A 168 -23.18 -15.31 17.24
N ASN A 169 -24.18 -14.87 16.46
CA ASN A 169 -25.58 -15.09 16.73
C ASN A 169 -25.94 -16.56 16.46
N VAL A 170 -27.07 -17.01 17.01
CA VAL A 170 -27.58 -18.35 16.74
C VAL A 170 -28.16 -18.42 15.33
N SER A 171 -27.57 -19.25 14.48
CA SER A 171 -28.02 -19.45 13.11
C SER A 171 -27.45 -20.74 12.52
N PRO A 172 -28.01 -21.25 11.40
CA PRO A 172 -27.46 -22.43 10.73
C PRO A 172 -25.99 -22.31 10.35
N MET A 173 -25.51 -21.11 9.97
CA MET A 173 -24.10 -20.88 9.59
C MET A 173 -23.17 -20.91 10.80
N THR A 174 -23.57 -20.33 11.93
CA THR A 174 -22.79 -20.38 13.16
C THR A 174 -22.78 -21.79 13.75
N ASP A 175 -23.87 -22.53 13.67
CA ASP A 175 -23.93 -23.94 14.11
C ASP A 175 -23.04 -24.82 13.22
N LEU A 176 -23.02 -24.57 11.90
CA LEU A 176 -22.13 -25.26 10.97
C LEU A 176 -20.65 -24.95 11.28
N ARG A 177 -20.30 -23.68 11.59
CA ARG A 177 -18.95 -23.32 12.01
C ARG A 177 -18.51 -24.06 13.28
N LYS A 178 -19.38 -24.10 14.28
CA LYS A 178 -19.15 -24.83 15.54
C LYS A 178 -18.97 -26.32 15.29
N LYS A 179 -19.83 -26.92 14.48
CA LYS A 179 -19.71 -28.32 14.06
C LYS A 179 -18.36 -28.60 13.37
N ASN A 180 -17.84 -27.64 12.64
CA ASN A 180 -16.53 -27.70 11.98
C ASN A 180 -15.36 -27.33 12.91
N GLY A 181 -15.59 -27.23 14.23
CA GLY A 181 -14.56 -27.09 15.26
C GLY A 181 -14.18 -25.65 15.62
N ARG A 182 -14.95 -24.64 15.19
CA ARG A 182 -14.67 -23.24 15.53
C ARG A 182 -15.87 -22.58 16.24
N GLU A 183 -15.71 -22.32 17.55
CA GLU A 183 -16.76 -21.72 18.37
C GLU A 183 -16.99 -20.24 18.05
N LYS A 184 -15.94 -19.42 18.09
CA LYS A 184 -16.01 -17.97 17.89
C LYS A 184 -15.77 -17.57 16.44
N SER A 185 -16.38 -16.46 16.01
CA SER A 185 -16.08 -15.83 14.71
C SER A 185 -14.62 -15.39 14.61
N TRP A 186 -14.14 -15.19 13.38
CA TRP A 186 -12.81 -14.65 13.12
C TRP A 186 -12.80 -13.13 13.00
N GLY A 187 -13.92 -12.51 12.60
CA GLY A 187 -14.02 -11.08 12.39
C GLY A 187 -13.30 -10.62 11.11
N VAL A 188 -13.54 -11.32 10.00
CA VAL A 188 -12.95 -10.98 8.69
C VAL A 188 -13.49 -9.65 8.20
N LYS A 189 -12.59 -8.68 8.03
CA LYS A 189 -12.94 -7.30 7.66
C LYS A 189 -12.95 -7.08 6.15
N TYR A 190 -11.94 -7.56 5.43
CA TYR A 190 -11.71 -7.23 4.01
C TYR A 190 -12.37 -8.27 3.10
N TRP A 191 -13.20 -7.79 2.16
CA TRP A 191 -13.97 -8.64 1.26
C TRP A 191 -13.97 -8.07 -0.16
N GLY A 192 -13.50 -8.87 -1.11
CA GLY A 192 -13.64 -8.60 -2.54
C GLY A 192 -15.04 -9.02 -3.03
N ILE A 193 -15.67 -8.18 -3.82
CA ILE A 193 -16.90 -8.49 -4.53
C ILE A 193 -16.51 -8.92 -5.95
N GLY A 194 -16.13 -10.20 -6.11
CA GLY A 194 -15.60 -10.75 -7.36
C GLY A 194 -14.14 -10.38 -7.62
N ASN A 195 -13.63 -10.89 -8.73
CA ASN A 195 -12.29 -10.64 -9.25
C ASN A 195 -12.35 -10.46 -10.77
N GLU A 196 -11.61 -9.47 -11.32
CA GLU A 196 -11.47 -9.27 -12.78
C GLU A 196 -12.78 -9.50 -13.56
N SER A 197 -13.86 -8.89 -13.08
CA SER A 197 -15.21 -9.13 -13.61
C SER A 197 -15.37 -8.73 -15.07
N TRP A 198 -14.43 -7.93 -15.60
CA TRP A 198 -14.27 -7.60 -17.02
C TRP A 198 -13.68 -8.77 -17.84
N GLY A 199 -13.06 -9.74 -17.20
CA GLY A 199 -12.39 -10.91 -17.80
C GLY A 199 -12.85 -12.22 -17.20
N CYS A 200 -11.94 -12.97 -16.58
CA CYS A 200 -12.21 -14.30 -16.04
C CYS A 200 -13.31 -14.33 -14.96
N GLY A 201 -13.60 -13.22 -14.29
CA GLY A 201 -14.70 -13.11 -13.33
C GLY A 201 -16.09 -12.90 -13.98
N GLY A 202 -16.25 -13.10 -15.30
CA GLY A 202 -17.57 -13.14 -15.94
C GLY A 202 -17.75 -12.34 -17.22
N ASN A 203 -16.69 -11.71 -17.77
CA ASN A 203 -16.75 -10.89 -18.99
C ASN A 203 -17.88 -9.83 -18.96
N MET A 204 -18.05 -9.18 -17.84
CA MET A 204 -19.12 -8.22 -17.60
C MET A 204 -18.78 -6.84 -18.20
N THR A 205 -19.83 -6.09 -18.56
CA THR A 205 -19.67 -4.65 -18.77
C THR A 205 -19.57 -3.92 -17.44
N PRO A 206 -18.95 -2.74 -17.34
CA PRO A 206 -18.85 -2.02 -16.07
C PRO A 206 -20.21 -1.66 -15.46
N GLN A 207 -21.23 -1.40 -16.29
CA GLN A 207 -22.60 -1.12 -15.84
C GLN A 207 -23.24 -2.35 -15.19
N TYR A 208 -23.15 -3.51 -15.87
CA TYR A 208 -23.69 -4.74 -15.30
C TYR A 208 -22.97 -5.14 -14.02
N TYR A 209 -21.64 -4.98 -13.97
CA TYR A 209 -20.89 -5.27 -12.77
C TYR A 209 -21.25 -4.29 -11.62
N ALA A 210 -21.48 -3.01 -11.88
CA ALA A 210 -21.96 -2.06 -10.89
C ALA A 210 -23.30 -2.53 -10.27
N ASP A 211 -24.23 -3.04 -11.07
CA ASP A 211 -25.47 -3.65 -10.56
C ASP A 211 -25.19 -4.86 -9.66
N GLN A 212 -24.20 -5.70 -10.01
CA GLN A 212 -23.80 -6.82 -9.16
C GLN A 212 -23.17 -6.34 -7.84
N VAL A 213 -22.31 -5.32 -7.85
CA VAL A 213 -21.72 -4.73 -6.64
C VAL A 213 -22.81 -4.33 -5.64
N ARG A 214 -23.82 -3.58 -6.09
CA ARG A 214 -24.94 -3.20 -5.22
C ARG A 214 -25.72 -4.40 -4.73
N ARG A 215 -26.01 -5.36 -5.62
CA ARG A 215 -26.77 -6.55 -5.31
C ARG A 215 -26.08 -7.44 -4.28
N TYR A 216 -24.81 -7.79 -4.48
CA TYR A 216 -24.04 -8.61 -3.54
C TYR A 216 -23.75 -7.82 -2.24
N GLY A 217 -23.31 -6.57 -2.37
CA GLY A 217 -22.97 -5.70 -1.26
C GLY A 217 -24.12 -5.44 -0.29
N THR A 218 -25.38 -5.44 -0.78
CA THR A 218 -26.59 -5.28 0.06
C THR A 218 -26.74 -6.44 1.04
N PHE A 219 -26.40 -7.67 0.66
CA PHE A 219 -26.56 -8.86 1.50
C PHE A 219 -25.30 -9.23 2.30
N MET A 220 -24.22 -8.49 2.12
CA MET A 220 -23.03 -8.62 2.95
C MET A 220 -23.19 -7.73 4.20
N HIS A 221 -23.65 -8.33 5.30
CA HIS A 221 -23.96 -7.61 6.52
C HIS A 221 -22.78 -7.51 7.49
N ASN A 222 -22.77 -6.44 8.27
CA ASN A 222 -21.89 -6.31 9.42
C ASN A 222 -22.43 -7.20 10.58
N TYR A 223 -21.53 -7.87 11.29
CA TYR A 223 -21.89 -8.68 12.45
C TYR A 223 -21.16 -8.18 13.70
N GLY A 224 -21.90 -7.83 14.75
CA GLY A 224 -21.33 -7.21 15.94
C GLY A 224 -20.61 -5.91 15.62
N ASP A 225 -19.42 -5.74 16.20
CA ASP A 225 -18.58 -4.55 15.97
C ASP A 225 -17.72 -4.66 14.70
N ASN A 226 -17.76 -5.82 14.01
CA ASN A 226 -16.99 -6.02 12.79
C ASN A 226 -17.65 -5.30 11.62
N LYS A 227 -17.04 -4.19 11.17
CA LYS A 227 -17.44 -3.45 9.98
C LYS A 227 -16.70 -3.99 8.77
N LEU A 228 -17.46 -4.44 7.77
CA LEU A 228 -16.88 -4.94 6.53
C LEU A 228 -16.25 -3.79 5.74
N PHE A 229 -15.10 -4.07 5.13
CA PHE A 229 -14.47 -3.24 4.13
C PHE A 229 -14.66 -3.92 2.78
N LYS A 230 -15.61 -3.42 1.99
CA LYS A 230 -16.03 -4.00 0.70
C LYS A 230 -15.20 -3.42 -0.42
N ILE A 231 -14.56 -4.28 -1.20
CA ILE A 231 -13.68 -3.90 -2.31
C ILE A 231 -14.34 -4.38 -3.60
N ALA A 232 -14.67 -3.46 -4.49
CA ALA A 232 -15.20 -3.80 -5.81
C ALA A 232 -14.05 -4.19 -6.75
N SER A 233 -14.28 -5.18 -7.63
CA SER A 233 -13.39 -5.50 -8.74
C SER A 233 -13.25 -4.29 -9.64
N GLY A 234 -12.07 -3.73 -9.71
CA GLY A 234 -11.76 -2.51 -10.44
C GLY A 234 -11.20 -2.77 -11.84
N PRO A 235 -10.61 -1.75 -12.45
CA PRO A 235 -10.14 -1.80 -13.83
C PRO A 235 -8.91 -2.69 -14.03
N ASN A 236 -8.72 -3.12 -15.28
CA ASN A 236 -7.44 -3.59 -15.78
C ASN A 236 -6.63 -2.41 -16.33
N SER A 237 -5.44 -2.18 -15.78
CA SER A 237 -4.52 -1.15 -16.27
C SER A 237 -5.23 0.20 -16.49
N ASP A 238 -5.28 0.72 -17.69
CA ASP A 238 -5.80 2.03 -18.07
C ASP A 238 -7.27 2.04 -18.53
N ASP A 239 -8.08 1.05 -18.11
CA ASP A 239 -9.53 1.14 -18.32
C ASP A 239 -10.17 2.19 -17.38
N TYR A 240 -9.93 3.44 -17.70
CA TYR A 240 -10.48 4.59 -16.96
C TYR A 240 -12.01 4.67 -17.02
N ASN A 241 -12.64 4.04 -18.05
CA ASN A 241 -14.09 3.99 -18.13
C ASN A 241 -14.68 3.08 -17.04
N TRP A 242 -14.03 1.94 -16.75
CA TRP A 242 -14.43 1.07 -15.65
C TRP A 242 -14.45 1.82 -14.32
N THR A 243 -13.35 2.50 -13.98
CA THR A 243 -13.26 3.34 -12.77
C THR A 243 -14.35 4.40 -12.73
N LYS A 244 -14.58 5.10 -13.85
CA LYS A 244 -15.60 6.16 -13.95
C LYS A 244 -16.99 5.63 -13.64
N VAL A 245 -17.37 4.49 -14.23
CA VAL A 245 -18.71 3.89 -14.05
C VAL A 245 -18.88 3.45 -12.60
N LEU A 246 -17.93 2.67 -12.05
CA LEU A 246 -18.03 2.16 -10.68
C LEU A 246 -18.08 3.30 -9.65
N MET A 247 -17.23 4.31 -9.79
CA MET A 247 -17.23 5.43 -8.86
C MET A 247 -18.50 6.28 -8.96
N LYS A 248 -19.07 6.43 -10.17
CA LYS A 248 -20.34 7.15 -10.34
C LYS A 248 -21.52 6.42 -9.70
N GLU A 249 -21.60 5.10 -9.88
CA GLU A 249 -22.75 4.31 -9.49
C GLU A 249 -22.63 3.76 -8.05
N ASP A 250 -21.39 3.45 -7.59
CA ASP A 250 -21.17 2.62 -6.41
C ASP A 250 -20.29 3.22 -5.31
N ALA A 251 -19.80 4.47 -5.45
CA ALA A 251 -18.91 5.07 -4.45
C ALA A 251 -19.47 5.07 -3.01
N ASN A 252 -20.80 5.06 -2.84
CA ASN A 252 -21.46 4.99 -1.53
C ASN A 252 -21.70 3.55 -1.03
N TYR A 253 -21.41 2.53 -1.83
CA TYR A 253 -21.66 1.12 -1.50
C TYR A 253 -20.37 0.34 -1.23
N ILE A 254 -19.20 0.92 -1.59
CA ILE A 254 -17.89 0.30 -1.48
C ILE A 254 -16.95 1.12 -0.58
N ASN A 255 -15.92 0.45 -0.05
CA ASN A 255 -14.86 1.08 0.73
C ASN A 255 -13.52 1.10 -0.04
N GLY A 256 -13.42 0.27 -1.08
CA GLY A 256 -12.26 0.19 -1.96
C GLY A 256 -12.66 -0.16 -3.39
N LEU A 257 -11.89 0.34 -4.34
CA LEU A 257 -11.93 -0.03 -5.75
C LEU A 257 -10.58 -0.67 -6.09
N SER A 258 -10.58 -1.89 -6.63
CA SER A 258 -9.33 -2.55 -6.98
C SER A 258 -8.69 -1.95 -8.25
N LEU A 259 -7.42 -2.23 -8.46
CA LEU A 259 -6.68 -1.96 -9.70
C LEU A 259 -5.71 -3.11 -9.93
N HIS A 260 -5.74 -3.71 -11.11
CA HIS A 260 -4.80 -4.74 -11.52
C HIS A 260 -3.87 -4.20 -12.59
N TYR A 261 -2.57 -4.40 -12.39
CA TYR A 261 -1.57 -4.06 -13.39
C TYR A 261 -0.30 -4.89 -13.25
N TYR A 262 0.12 -5.52 -14.33
CA TYR A 262 1.37 -6.27 -14.42
C TYR A 262 2.36 -5.62 -15.40
N ALA A 263 3.63 -5.53 -14.98
CA ALA A 263 4.74 -5.22 -15.88
C ALA A 263 5.09 -6.49 -16.68
N TRP A 264 4.46 -6.64 -17.83
CA TRP A 264 4.55 -7.85 -18.65
C TRP A 264 5.70 -7.79 -19.64
N ALA A 265 6.65 -8.75 -19.56
CA ALA A 265 7.71 -8.94 -20.54
C ALA A 265 7.31 -9.98 -21.58
N ASN A 266 6.96 -9.53 -22.77
CA ASN A 266 6.60 -10.40 -23.87
C ASN A 266 7.71 -11.42 -24.19
N GLN A 267 7.40 -12.75 -24.07
CA GLN A 267 8.20 -13.89 -24.55
C GLN A 267 9.57 -14.13 -23.89
N ARG A 268 10.01 -13.31 -22.90
CA ARG A 268 11.28 -13.51 -22.20
C ARG A 268 11.05 -14.16 -20.83
N THR A 269 11.99 -15.01 -20.40
CA THR A 269 11.97 -15.58 -19.05
C THR A 269 12.44 -14.54 -18.01
N ALA A 270 12.31 -14.90 -16.73
CA ALA A 270 12.79 -14.04 -15.65
C ALA A 270 14.32 -13.87 -15.66
N THR A 271 15.07 -14.85 -16.14
CA THR A 271 16.53 -14.93 -16.05
C THR A 271 17.27 -14.72 -17.37
N ASP A 272 16.59 -14.88 -18.51
CA ASP A 272 17.16 -14.70 -19.85
C ASP A 272 16.68 -13.39 -20.48
N PHE A 273 17.42 -12.31 -20.25
CA PHE A 273 17.15 -10.98 -20.78
C PHE A 273 18.43 -10.14 -20.86
N ASP A 274 18.40 -9.16 -21.74
CA ASP A 274 19.42 -8.14 -21.93
C ASP A 274 19.01 -6.79 -21.28
N GLU A 275 19.80 -5.75 -21.47
CA GLU A 275 19.50 -4.39 -20.99
C GLU A 275 18.17 -3.86 -21.57
N GLY A 276 17.84 -4.20 -22.83
CA GLY A 276 16.53 -3.85 -23.42
C GLY A 276 15.35 -4.50 -22.66
N GLY A 277 15.51 -5.74 -22.22
CA GLY A 277 14.53 -6.42 -21.37
C GLY A 277 14.45 -5.87 -19.95
N TRP A 278 15.56 -5.34 -19.42
CA TRP A 278 15.58 -4.59 -18.18
C TRP A 278 14.82 -3.27 -18.34
N PHE A 279 15.19 -2.46 -19.34
CA PHE A 279 14.59 -1.15 -19.59
C PHE A 279 13.06 -1.24 -19.82
N ASP A 280 12.60 -2.21 -20.60
CA ASP A 280 11.18 -2.43 -20.86
C ASP A 280 10.39 -2.68 -19.58
N ILE A 281 10.91 -3.51 -18.66
CA ILE A 281 10.27 -3.75 -17.37
C ILE A 281 10.30 -2.51 -16.48
N MET A 282 11.40 -1.77 -16.42
CA MET A 282 11.46 -0.52 -15.65
C MET A 282 10.46 0.52 -16.17
N LYS A 283 10.35 0.67 -17.49
CA LYS A 283 9.38 1.56 -18.13
C LYS A 283 7.93 1.17 -17.78
N LYS A 284 7.61 -0.11 -17.83
CA LYS A 284 6.30 -0.62 -17.43
C LYS A 284 6.05 -0.49 -15.92
N THR A 285 7.05 -0.74 -15.09
CA THR A 285 6.95 -0.56 -13.64
C THR A 285 6.59 0.89 -13.29
N LEU A 286 7.27 1.87 -13.89
CA LEU A 286 7.02 3.28 -13.64
C LEU A 286 5.67 3.78 -14.20
N LYS A 287 5.02 3.04 -15.12
CA LYS A 287 3.65 3.35 -15.56
C LYS A 287 2.65 3.31 -14.40
N MET A 288 2.94 2.64 -13.31
CA MET A 288 2.09 2.58 -12.11
C MET A 288 1.78 3.98 -11.57
N GLU A 289 2.75 4.92 -11.61
CA GLU A 289 2.55 6.33 -11.23
C GLU A 289 1.39 6.95 -12.01
N GLU A 290 1.46 6.89 -13.35
CA GLU A 290 0.43 7.42 -14.24
C GLU A 290 -0.95 6.79 -13.98
N LEU A 291 -0.98 5.46 -13.75
CA LEU A 291 -2.24 4.74 -13.48
C LEU A 291 -2.88 5.23 -12.19
N ILE A 292 -2.10 5.34 -11.10
CA ILE A 292 -2.60 5.82 -9.82
C ILE A 292 -3.10 7.26 -9.93
N GLU A 293 -2.33 8.15 -10.54
CA GLU A 293 -2.72 9.55 -10.73
C GLU A 293 -4.03 9.68 -11.50
N LYS A 294 -4.16 8.99 -12.64
CA LYS A 294 -5.34 9.11 -13.51
C LYS A 294 -6.59 8.46 -12.90
N HIS A 295 -6.45 7.27 -12.28
CA HIS A 295 -7.57 6.65 -11.58
C HIS A 295 -7.99 7.48 -10.38
N SER A 296 -7.03 7.97 -9.57
CA SER A 296 -7.32 8.85 -8.43
C SER A 296 -8.03 10.13 -8.87
N ALA A 297 -7.60 10.77 -9.96
CA ALA A 297 -8.25 11.97 -10.50
C ALA A 297 -9.72 11.72 -10.94
N ILE A 298 -10.02 10.52 -11.43
CA ILE A 298 -11.40 10.12 -11.72
C ILE A 298 -12.18 9.88 -10.42
N MET A 299 -11.57 9.16 -9.47
CA MET A 299 -12.18 8.88 -8.17
C MET A 299 -12.50 10.18 -7.42
N ASP A 300 -11.62 11.17 -7.46
CA ASP A 300 -11.79 12.46 -6.78
C ASP A 300 -13.01 13.25 -7.27
N LYS A 301 -13.49 13.02 -8.50
CA LYS A 301 -14.72 13.64 -9.03
C LYS A 301 -16.00 13.13 -8.35
N TYR A 302 -15.99 11.88 -7.89
CA TYR A 302 -17.16 11.22 -7.29
C TYR A 302 -16.99 11.01 -5.79
N ASP A 303 -15.75 11.03 -5.31
CA ASP A 303 -15.36 10.90 -3.91
C ASP A 303 -14.18 11.84 -3.59
N PRO A 304 -14.45 13.18 -3.56
CA PRO A 304 -13.40 14.19 -3.33
C PRO A 304 -12.74 14.08 -1.96
N LEU A 305 -13.35 13.33 -1.05
CA LEU A 305 -12.90 13.13 0.33
C LEU A 305 -12.07 11.87 0.50
N LYS A 306 -11.83 11.18 -0.61
CA LYS A 306 -10.98 9.98 -0.64
C LYS A 306 -11.43 8.87 0.33
N ARG A 307 -12.75 8.72 0.54
CA ARG A 307 -13.31 7.64 1.38
C ARG A 307 -13.07 6.27 0.79
N VAL A 308 -13.28 6.14 -0.53
CA VAL A 308 -13.02 4.92 -1.28
C VAL A 308 -11.53 4.79 -1.52
N ALA A 309 -10.89 3.78 -0.96
CA ALA A 309 -9.48 3.49 -1.20
C ALA A 309 -9.25 3.02 -2.64
N LEU A 310 -8.12 3.38 -3.23
CA LEU A 310 -7.57 2.64 -4.36
C LEU A 310 -6.80 1.44 -3.79
N VAL A 311 -7.16 0.23 -4.23
CA VAL A 311 -6.60 -1.04 -3.75
C VAL A 311 -5.91 -1.71 -4.94
N VAL A 312 -4.58 -1.68 -4.97
CA VAL A 312 -3.81 -2.33 -6.05
C VAL A 312 -3.58 -3.79 -5.67
N ASP A 313 -4.62 -4.61 -5.72
CA ASP A 313 -4.62 -5.95 -5.15
C ASP A 313 -4.15 -7.07 -6.10
N GLU A 314 -3.71 -6.68 -7.31
CA GLU A 314 -2.84 -7.50 -8.15
C GLU A 314 -1.84 -6.61 -8.90
N TRP A 315 -0.56 -6.83 -8.63
CA TRP A 315 0.53 -6.14 -9.31
C TRP A 315 1.82 -6.95 -9.25
N GLY A 316 2.74 -6.66 -10.13
CA GLY A 316 4.05 -7.30 -10.17
C GLY A 316 4.58 -7.47 -11.58
N THR A 317 5.61 -8.28 -11.71
CA THR A 317 6.22 -8.65 -12.99
C THR A 317 5.67 -9.98 -13.50
N TRP A 318 5.46 -10.08 -14.79
CA TRP A 318 4.97 -11.30 -15.44
C TRP A 318 5.86 -11.67 -16.62
N TYR A 319 6.47 -12.84 -16.54
CA TYR A 319 7.37 -13.38 -17.55
C TYR A 319 6.85 -14.68 -18.15
N LYS A 320 7.52 -15.15 -19.19
CA LYS A 320 7.36 -16.52 -19.65
C LYS A 320 7.79 -17.45 -18.51
N VAL A 321 7.00 -18.50 -18.28
CA VAL A 321 7.29 -19.49 -17.24
C VAL A 321 8.65 -20.18 -17.43
N GLU A 322 9.25 -20.62 -16.34
CA GLU A 322 10.52 -21.33 -16.39
C GLU A 322 10.41 -22.61 -17.25
N PRO A 323 11.42 -22.90 -18.10
CA PRO A 323 11.43 -24.07 -18.95
C PRO A 323 11.22 -25.38 -18.18
N GLY A 324 10.39 -26.27 -18.71
CA GLY A 324 10.08 -27.57 -18.10
C GLY A 324 9.03 -27.55 -17.00
N THR A 325 8.44 -26.38 -16.70
CA THR A 325 7.30 -26.26 -15.79
C THR A 325 5.97 -26.24 -16.54
N ASN A 326 4.87 -26.55 -15.84
CA ASN A 326 3.53 -26.41 -16.43
C ASN A 326 3.23 -24.94 -16.73
N PRO A 327 2.91 -24.55 -17.98
CA PRO A 327 2.64 -23.15 -18.31
C PRO A 327 1.50 -22.51 -17.51
N GLY A 328 0.49 -23.30 -17.12
CA GLY A 328 -0.62 -22.84 -16.32
C GLY A 328 -0.30 -22.64 -14.83
N PHE A 329 0.93 -22.94 -14.39
CA PHE A 329 1.35 -22.73 -13.01
C PHE A 329 2.05 -21.40 -12.78
N LEU A 330 2.34 -20.67 -13.83
CA LEU A 330 2.96 -19.34 -13.81
C LEU A 330 4.23 -19.29 -12.93
N TYR A 331 4.97 -20.40 -12.87
CA TYR A 331 6.23 -20.44 -12.12
C TYR A 331 7.32 -19.68 -12.86
N GLN A 332 7.90 -18.69 -12.22
CA GLN A 332 9.04 -17.93 -12.72
C GLN A 332 10.04 -17.66 -11.60
N GLN A 333 11.31 -17.45 -11.97
CA GLN A 333 12.34 -16.94 -11.07
C GLN A 333 12.12 -15.44 -10.80
N ASN A 334 12.78 -14.96 -9.75
CA ASN A 334 12.80 -13.54 -9.39
C ASN A 334 14.26 -13.10 -9.29
N THR A 335 14.62 -12.04 -10.01
CA THR A 335 15.98 -11.53 -10.12
C THR A 335 16.13 -10.15 -9.47
N MET A 336 17.31 -9.54 -9.57
CA MET A 336 17.51 -8.15 -9.14
C MET A 336 16.58 -7.18 -9.88
N ARG A 337 16.19 -7.47 -11.13
CA ARG A 337 15.19 -6.69 -11.89
C ARG A 337 13.86 -6.62 -11.15
N ASP A 338 13.41 -7.74 -10.60
CA ASP A 338 12.14 -7.82 -9.85
C ASP A 338 12.23 -7.05 -8.54
N ALA A 339 13.39 -7.07 -7.87
CA ALA A 339 13.61 -6.27 -6.67
C ALA A 339 13.51 -4.77 -6.96
N ILE A 340 14.14 -4.29 -8.04
CA ILE A 340 14.05 -2.87 -8.46
C ILE A 340 12.60 -2.51 -8.80
N ALA A 341 11.89 -3.37 -9.54
CA ALA A 341 10.48 -3.15 -9.88
C ALA A 341 9.60 -3.05 -8.62
N ALA A 342 9.79 -3.96 -7.66
CA ALA A 342 9.05 -3.92 -6.40
C ALA A 342 9.37 -2.65 -5.59
N ALA A 343 10.64 -2.26 -5.48
CA ALA A 343 11.06 -1.08 -4.75
C ALA A 343 10.47 0.21 -5.35
N CYS A 344 10.50 0.36 -6.67
CA CYS A 344 9.89 1.49 -7.36
C CYS A 344 8.38 1.57 -7.12
N ASN A 345 7.66 0.45 -7.25
CA ASN A 345 6.22 0.43 -7.02
C ASN A 345 5.87 0.72 -5.55
N LEU A 346 6.61 0.19 -4.57
CA LEU A 346 6.40 0.49 -3.16
C LEU A 346 6.67 1.98 -2.85
N ASN A 347 7.69 2.60 -3.46
CA ASN A 347 7.90 4.04 -3.34
C ASN A 347 6.71 4.84 -3.91
N ILE A 348 6.20 4.45 -5.08
CA ILE A 348 5.02 5.06 -5.70
C ILE A 348 3.81 4.92 -4.77
N PHE A 349 3.53 3.73 -4.24
CA PHE A 349 2.41 3.51 -3.34
C PHE A 349 2.52 4.30 -2.04
N ASN A 350 3.73 4.41 -1.47
CA ASN A 350 3.98 5.23 -0.29
C ASN A 350 3.70 6.71 -0.55
N ASN A 351 4.14 7.22 -1.71
CA ASN A 351 3.94 8.62 -2.09
C ASN A 351 2.47 8.96 -2.38
N HIS A 352 1.65 7.97 -2.75
CA HIS A 352 0.21 8.10 -3.02
C HIS A 352 -0.68 7.48 -1.92
N CYS A 353 -0.16 7.36 -0.68
CA CYS A 353 -0.87 6.71 0.42
C CYS A 353 -2.13 7.47 0.91
N ASP A 354 -2.36 8.67 0.42
CA ASP A 354 -3.60 9.41 0.61
C ASP A 354 -4.81 8.72 -0.06
N ARG A 355 -4.59 8.03 -1.19
CA ARG A 355 -5.61 7.27 -1.93
C ARG A 355 -5.32 5.77 -1.94
N VAL A 356 -4.06 5.35 -2.10
CA VAL A 356 -3.65 3.93 -2.07
C VAL A 356 -3.53 3.46 -0.63
N ARG A 357 -4.41 2.53 -0.20
CA ARG A 357 -4.44 2.07 1.19
C ARG A 357 -4.22 0.57 1.36
N MET A 358 -4.13 -0.15 0.26
CA MET A 358 -3.81 -1.58 0.23
C MET A 358 -3.21 -1.91 -1.11
N THR A 359 -2.20 -2.79 -1.10
CA THR A 359 -1.72 -3.45 -2.31
C THR A 359 -1.42 -4.92 -2.00
N ASN A 360 -1.52 -5.80 -2.99
CA ASN A 360 -1.21 -7.20 -2.81
C ASN A 360 -0.36 -7.67 -4.00
N ILE A 361 0.92 -7.85 -3.76
CA ILE A 361 1.83 -8.32 -4.83
C ILE A 361 1.50 -9.75 -5.24
N ALA A 362 1.55 -10.04 -6.51
CA ALA A 362 1.30 -11.35 -7.07
C ALA A 362 2.61 -12.12 -7.35
N GLN A 363 2.87 -13.25 -6.63
CA GLN A 363 2.09 -13.79 -5.53
C GLN A 363 3.05 -14.24 -4.41
N VAL A 364 2.53 -14.69 -3.27
CA VAL A 364 3.36 -14.90 -2.07
C VAL A 364 4.37 -16.05 -2.20
N VAL A 365 4.02 -17.18 -2.87
CA VAL A 365 4.86 -18.38 -3.00
C VAL A 365 4.78 -18.97 -4.40
N ASN A 366 5.90 -19.27 -5.02
CA ASN A 366 6.06 -20.07 -6.26
C ASN A 366 5.41 -19.52 -7.54
N VAL A 367 4.70 -18.42 -7.50
CA VAL A 367 3.89 -17.92 -8.62
C VAL A 367 4.27 -16.47 -8.91
N LEU A 368 4.50 -16.16 -10.18
CA LEU A 368 4.83 -14.81 -10.66
C LEU A 368 5.97 -14.17 -9.85
N GLN A 369 5.81 -12.92 -9.41
CA GLN A 369 6.81 -12.23 -8.60
C GLN A 369 6.72 -12.68 -7.13
N ALA A 370 7.11 -13.92 -6.86
CA ALA A 370 6.98 -14.54 -5.56
C ALA A 370 7.98 -14.01 -4.52
N MET A 371 7.52 -13.94 -3.26
CA MET A 371 8.41 -13.68 -2.11
C MET A 371 9.31 -14.88 -1.84
N ILE A 372 8.76 -16.08 -2.01
CA ILE A 372 9.34 -17.36 -1.58
C ILE A 372 9.21 -18.36 -2.70
N LEU A 373 10.28 -19.13 -2.94
CA LEU A 373 10.23 -20.30 -3.80
C LEU A 373 10.49 -21.56 -2.97
N THR A 374 9.76 -22.65 -3.30
CA THR A 374 9.89 -23.93 -2.61
C THR A 374 10.16 -25.07 -3.59
N LYS A 375 10.93 -26.07 -3.13
CA LYS A 375 11.18 -27.32 -3.87
C LYS A 375 11.34 -28.46 -2.87
N GLY A 376 10.30 -29.29 -2.73
CA GLY A 376 10.27 -30.31 -1.70
C GLY A 376 10.34 -29.68 -0.31
N ASP A 377 11.30 -30.09 0.50
CA ASP A 377 11.56 -29.55 1.84
C ASP A 377 12.37 -28.25 1.86
N LYS A 378 12.94 -27.83 0.72
CA LYS A 378 13.73 -26.62 0.61
C LYS A 378 12.85 -25.39 0.39
N MET A 379 13.32 -24.26 0.93
CA MET A 379 12.75 -22.94 0.75
C MET A 379 13.86 -21.91 0.49
N ILE A 380 13.64 -20.97 -0.40
CA ILE A 380 14.51 -19.80 -0.61
C ILE A 380 13.71 -18.51 -0.61
N LEU A 381 14.34 -17.45 -0.14
CA LEU A 381 13.83 -16.08 -0.19
C LEU A 381 14.30 -15.42 -1.48
N THR A 382 13.40 -14.73 -2.19
CA THR A 382 13.73 -14.06 -3.46
C THR A 382 14.31 -12.66 -3.22
N PRO A 383 14.93 -12.02 -4.22
CA PRO A 383 15.28 -10.60 -4.12
C PRO A 383 14.09 -9.69 -3.82
N THR A 384 12.89 -10.03 -4.29
CA THR A 384 11.64 -9.30 -3.97
C THR A 384 11.29 -9.38 -2.47
N TYR A 385 11.48 -10.53 -1.82
CA TYR A 385 11.30 -10.66 -0.38
C TYR A 385 12.17 -9.67 0.40
N TRP A 386 13.42 -9.53 0.01
CA TRP A 386 14.37 -8.64 0.68
C TRP A 386 13.99 -7.15 0.53
N VAL A 387 13.33 -6.77 -0.56
CA VAL A 387 12.75 -5.41 -0.67
C VAL A 387 11.66 -5.21 0.38
N TYR A 388 10.75 -6.17 0.56
CA TYR A 388 9.71 -6.08 1.59
C TYR A 388 10.31 -6.05 3.00
N ASP A 389 11.38 -6.79 3.24
CA ASP A 389 12.10 -6.76 4.52
C ASP A 389 12.72 -5.39 4.80
N LEU A 390 13.37 -4.78 3.81
CA LEU A 390 13.92 -3.43 3.91
C LEU A 390 12.84 -2.36 4.11
N TYR A 391 11.71 -2.47 3.40
CA TYR A 391 10.66 -1.46 3.35
C TYR A 391 9.63 -1.57 4.48
N LYS A 392 9.64 -2.64 5.28
CA LYS A 392 8.72 -2.82 6.43
C LYS A 392 8.76 -1.67 7.45
N VAL A 393 9.79 -0.85 7.42
CA VAL A 393 9.97 0.35 8.25
C VAL A 393 8.98 1.47 7.94
N HIS A 394 8.39 1.46 6.74
CA HIS A 394 7.38 2.45 6.33
C HIS A 394 5.97 2.07 6.78
N GLN A 395 5.74 0.83 7.23
CA GLN A 395 4.41 0.39 7.67
C GLN A 395 3.92 1.22 8.85
N ASP A 396 2.73 1.81 8.71
CA ASP A 396 2.10 2.68 9.71
C ASP A 396 2.88 3.97 10.05
N ALA A 397 3.95 4.29 9.31
CA ALA A 397 4.69 5.56 9.42
C ALA A 397 3.95 6.70 8.70
N MET A 398 4.26 7.94 9.07
CA MET A 398 3.74 9.13 8.38
C MET A 398 4.57 9.40 7.14
N MET A 399 3.95 9.45 5.97
CA MET A 399 4.58 9.80 4.71
C MET A 399 5.06 11.24 4.74
N ILE A 400 6.29 11.47 4.28
CA ILE A 400 6.84 12.80 4.05
C ILE A 400 6.90 13.00 2.53
N PRO A 401 6.20 14.01 1.97
CA PRO A 401 6.28 14.30 0.54
C PRO A 401 7.72 14.55 0.08
N VAL A 402 8.13 13.88 -1.00
CA VAL A 402 9.46 14.02 -1.57
C VAL A 402 9.41 14.79 -2.88
N LYS A 403 10.37 15.71 -3.09
CA LYS A 403 10.58 16.35 -4.38
C LYS A 403 11.86 15.79 -4.98
N VAL A 404 11.72 15.03 -6.06
CA VAL A 404 12.84 14.36 -6.72
C VAL A 404 13.15 15.06 -8.04
N SER A 405 14.43 15.44 -8.26
CA SER A 405 14.97 15.77 -9.57
C SER A 405 16.01 14.71 -9.90
N SER A 406 15.75 13.93 -10.93
CA SER A 406 16.56 12.78 -11.30
C SER A 406 17.32 13.01 -12.60
N SER A 407 18.53 12.45 -12.69
CA SER A 407 19.19 12.18 -13.97
C SER A 407 18.35 11.21 -14.81
N GLU A 408 18.66 11.10 -16.08
CA GLU A 408 17.96 10.20 -17.00
C GLU A 408 18.78 8.93 -17.23
N TYR A 409 18.14 7.77 -17.11
CA TYR A 409 18.60 6.51 -17.65
C TYR A 409 18.12 6.42 -19.10
N ASP A 410 19.06 6.49 -20.05
CA ASP A 410 18.80 6.50 -21.50
C ASP A 410 19.17 5.15 -22.09
N TYR A 411 18.19 4.49 -22.73
CA TYR A 411 18.40 3.29 -23.52
C TYR A 411 17.80 3.47 -24.90
N SER A 412 18.65 3.46 -25.94
CA SER A 412 18.25 3.60 -27.35
C SER A 412 17.42 4.86 -27.66
N GLY A 413 17.61 5.95 -26.90
CA GLY A 413 16.90 7.22 -27.06
C GLY A 413 15.61 7.35 -26.24
N ASP A 414 15.12 6.27 -25.64
CA ASP A 414 14.08 6.32 -24.62
C ASP A 414 14.70 6.60 -23.25
N LYS A 415 13.99 7.38 -22.41
CA LYS A 415 14.53 7.89 -21.14
C LYS A 415 13.59 7.62 -19.98
N LEU A 416 14.17 7.23 -18.86
CA LEU A 416 13.50 7.05 -17.58
C LEU A 416 14.21 7.84 -16.48
N PRO A 417 13.55 8.30 -15.42
CA PRO A 417 14.24 8.84 -14.25
C PRO A 417 15.10 7.75 -13.62
N ALA A 418 16.41 8.02 -13.46
CA ALA A 418 17.35 7.03 -12.90
C ALA A 418 17.11 6.77 -11.40
N VAL A 419 16.56 7.74 -10.67
CA VAL A 419 16.36 7.67 -9.22
C VAL A 419 14.88 7.78 -8.87
N ASN A 420 14.41 6.83 -8.03
CA ASN A 420 13.08 6.84 -7.43
C ASN A 420 13.21 6.83 -5.89
N CYS A 421 12.28 7.48 -5.17
CA CYS A 421 12.40 7.71 -3.74
C CYS A 421 11.05 7.80 -3.03
N SER A 422 11.00 7.34 -1.78
CA SER A 422 9.96 7.70 -0.81
C SER A 422 10.57 7.95 0.57
N ALA A 423 9.87 8.69 1.42
CA ALA A 423 10.30 9.00 2.77
C ALA A 423 9.14 8.93 3.77
N SER A 424 9.46 8.54 4.99
CA SER A 424 8.49 8.54 6.10
C SER A 424 9.13 8.80 7.44
N ILE A 425 8.31 9.15 8.43
CA ILE A 425 8.71 9.24 9.84
C ILE A 425 7.83 8.31 10.67
N ASP A 426 8.45 7.44 11.46
CA ASP A 426 7.74 6.48 12.29
C ASP A 426 7.27 7.09 13.62
N SER A 427 6.49 6.34 14.39
CA SER A 427 5.96 6.78 15.69
C SER A 427 7.04 7.01 16.77
N THR A 428 8.28 6.58 16.54
CA THR A 428 9.43 6.84 17.42
C THR A 428 10.20 8.10 17.03
N GLY A 429 9.81 8.75 15.92
CA GLY A 429 10.45 9.94 15.37
C GLY A 429 11.67 9.66 14.49
N LYS A 430 11.90 8.41 14.09
CA LYS A 430 12.95 8.07 13.13
C LYS A 430 12.44 8.34 11.71
N MET A 431 13.30 8.96 10.89
CA MET A 431 13.03 9.12 9.47
C MET A 431 13.61 7.95 8.69
N HIS A 432 12.83 7.43 7.76
CA HIS A 432 13.23 6.39 6.82
C HIS A 432 13.18 6.93 5.40
N ILE A 433 14.26 6.71 4.64
CA ILE A 433 14.38 7.14 3.24
C ILE A 433 14.71 5.92 2.41
N SER A 434 13.84 5.60 1.45
CA SER A 434 14.07 4.53 0.48
C SER A 434 14.43 5.12 -0.86
N LEU A 435 15.61 4.76 -1.38
CA LEU A 435 16.16 5.21 -2.66
C LEU A 435 16.36 4.00 -3.58
N CYS A 436 16.03 4.16 -4.85
CA CYS A 436 16.22 3.15 -5.87
C CYS A 436 16.98 3.74 -7.04
N ASN A 437 18.11 3.14 -7.44
CA ASN A 437 18.81 3.41 -8.70
C ASN A 437 18.39 2.36 -9.73
N ILE A 438 17.69 2.78 -10.77
CA ILE A 438 17.19 1.88 -11.81
C ILE A 438 18.17 1.66 -12.96
N ASP A 439 19.23 2.48 -13.08
CA ASP A 439 20.26 2.30 -14.12
C ASP A 439 21.11 1.06 -13.77
N PRO A 440 21.18 0.05 -14.66
CA PRO A 440 21.89 -1.18 -14.37
C PRO A 440 23.40 -1.05 -14.44
N ASP A 441 23.93 0.00 -15.08
CA ASP A 441 25.35 0.16 -15.38
C ASP A 441 25.98 1.36 -14.68
N LYS A 442 25.18 2.42 -14.39
CA LYS A 442 25.73 3.66 -13.86
C LYS A 442 25.42 3.86 -12.38
N PRO A 443 26.45 4.21 -11.58
CA PRO A 443 26.22 4.70 -10.23
C PRO A 443 25.58 6.09 -10.28
N GLU A 444 24.71 6.37 -9.29
CA GLU A 444 24.07 7.65 -9.14
C GLU A 444 24.46 8.32 -7.80
N SER A 445 24.79 9.61 -7.86
CA SER A 445 24.99 10.41 -6.66
C SER A 445 23.77 11.28 -6.40
N VAL A 446 23.19 11.16 -5.23
CA VAL A 446 21.97 11.86 -4.82
C VAL A 446 22.28 12.80 -3.67
N ASN A 447 21.91 14.09 -3.80
CA ASN A 447 21.96 15.05 -2.71
C ASN A 447 20.58 15.18 -2.08
N VAL A 448 20.42 14.66 -0.87
CA VAL A 448 19.19 14.75 -0.08
C VAL A 448 19.25 15.97 0.81
N SER A 449 18.38 16.96 0.56
CA SER A 449 18.16 18.10 1.44
C SER A 449 17.16 17.71 2.51
N LEU A 450 17.62 17.68 3.77
CA LEU A 450 16.80 17.37 4.95
C LEU A 450 16.36 18.68 5.60
N GLU A 451 15.12 19.07 5.33
CA GLU A 451 14.52 20.26 5.92
C GLU A 451 13.76 19.88 7.19
N SER A 452 13.78 20.77 8.19
CA SER A 452 13.08 20.57 9.47
C SER A 452 13.44 19.26 10.20
N PHE A 453 14.66 18.72 9.96
CA PHE A 453 15.13 17.52 10.67
C PHE A 453 16.60 17.60 11.04
N LYS A 454 16.88 17.51 12.33
CA LYS A 454 18.26 17.48 12.86
C LYS A 454 18.70 16.04 13.08
N VAL A 455 19.63 15.59 12.26
CA VAL A 455 20.14 14.21 12.29
C VAL A 455 21.20 14.04 13.37
N ASN A 456 21.10 12.98 14.16
CA ASN A 456 22.09 12.57 15.14
C ASN A 456 22.90 11.35 14.70
N LYS A 457 22.24 10.37 14.04
CA LYS A 457 22.87 9.14 13.56
C LYS A 457 22.18 8.68 12.27
N ILE A 458 22.94 8.07 11.37
CA ILE A 458 22.43 7.43 10.15
C ILE A 458 22.96 6.00 10.12
N SER A 459 22.10 5.07 9.76
CA SER A 459 22.44 3.72 9.34
C SER A 459 21.76 3.42 8.00
N GLY A 460 22.33 2.52 7.22
CA GLY A 460 21.79 2.16 5.92
C GLY A 460 21.92 0.68 5.65
N GLN A 461 21.00 0.18 4.82
CA GLN A 461 21.08 -1.13 4.21
C GLN A 461 20.91 -1.01 2.71
N ILE A 462 21.52 -1.93 1.96
CA ILE A 462 21.51 -1.97 0.51
C ILE A 462 21.22 -3.39 0.01
N LEU A 463 20.36 -3.45 -1.00
CA LEU A 463 20.20 -4.62 -1.86
C LEU A 463 20.72 -4.25 -3.25
N THR A 464 21.69 -5.00 -3.76
CA THR A 464 22.29 -4.82 -5.09
C THR A 464 22.88 -6.13 -5.55
N ALA A 465 23.25 -6.21 -6.82
CA ALA A 465 23.84 -7.39 -7.43
C ALA A 465 24.94 -7.00 -8.44
N ASN A 466 25.73 -7.98 -8.91
CA ASN A 466 26.73 -7.75 -9.93
C ASN A 466 26.18 -7.87 -11.36
N LYS A 467 25.01 -8.47 -11.50
CA LYS A 467 24.33 -8.72 -12.78
C LYS A 467 22.84 -8.44 -12.65
N MET A 468 22.22 -7.95 -13.71
CA MET A 468 20.78 -7.65 -13.78
C MET A 468 19.90 -8.89 -13.47
N ASN A 469 20.35 -10.08 -13.89
CA ASN A 469 19.62 -11.33 -13.73
C ASN A 469 20.12 -12.18 -12.54
N GLU A 470 20.91 -11.62 -11.65
CA GLU A 470 21.34 -12.33 -10.43
C GLU A 470 20.13 -12.61 -9.54
N HIS A 471 20.09 -13.83 -9.00
CA HIS A 471 18.95 -14.30 -8.23
C HIS A 471 19.37 -15.44 -7.27
N ASN A 472 18.54 -15.69 -6.29
CA ASN A 472 18.74 -16.78 -5.34
C ASN A 472 18.28 -18.11 -5.95
N THR A 473 19.04 -19.16 -5.73
CA THR A 473 18.75 -20.53 -6.14
C THR A 473 18.76 -21.47 -4.94
N PHE A 474 18.28 -22.71 -5.10
CA PHE A 474 18.33 -23.71 -4.03
C PHE A 474 19.74 -24.18 -3.70
N GLU A 475 20.69 -23.94 -4.61
CA GLU A 475 22.13 -24.21 -4.47
C GLU A 475 22.86 -23.01 -3.86
N ASP A 476 22.45 -21.78 -4.18
CA ASP A 476 22.97 -20.53 -3.61
C ASP A 476 21.82 -19.61 -3.18
N PRO A 477 21.27 -19.83 -1.98
CA PRO A 477 20.09 -19.12 -1.49
C PRO A 477 20.36 -17.67 -1.03
N ASN A 478 21.61 -17.24 -1.04
CA ASN A 478 22.04 -15.92 -0.57
C ASN A 478 22.83 -15.11 -1.60
N ALA A 479 22.76 -15.44 -2.88
CA ALA A 479 23.42 -14.68 -3.96
C ALA A 479 23.02 -13.20 -3.95
N VAL A 480 21.75 -12.92 -3.69
CA VAL A 480 21.21 -11.56 -3.54
C VAL A 480 20.54 -11.44 -2.18
N LYS A 481 21.13 -10.64 -1.29
CA LYS A 481 20.61 -10.33 0.05
C LYS A 481 21.05 -8.95 0.52
N PRO A 482 20.37 -8.34 1.48
CA PRO A 482 20.78 -7.05 2.04
C PRO A 482 22.15 -7.11 2.72
N ASN A 483 22.86 -5.98 2.60
CA ASN A 483 24.12 -5.72 3.29
C ASN A 483 24.07 -4.34 3.95
N GLU A 484 24.98 -4.09 4.91
CA GLU A 484 25.17 -2.76 5.47
C GLU A 484 25.61 -1.77 4.39
N PHE A 485 25.08 -0.56 4.46
CA PHE A 485 25.40 0.53 3.55
C PHE A 485 25.94 1.74 4.30
N SER A 486 27.10 2.23 3.89
CA SER A 486 27.77 3.37 4.53
C SER A 486 28.31 4.39 3.53
N ASN A 487 28.05 4.24 2.21
CA ASN A 487 28.52 5.18 1.20
C ASN A 487 27.65 6.44 1.12
N PHE A 488 27.54 7.12 2.26
CA PHE A 488 26.86 8.40 2.38
C PHE A 488 27.66 9.37 3.26
N LYS A 489 27.41 10.67 3.08
CA LYS A 489 28.07 11.73 3.88
C LYS A 489 27.08 12.83 4.22
N LEU A 490 26.89 13.05 5.51
CA LEU A 490 26.08 14.16 6.03
C LEU A 490 26.96 15.42 6.19
N SER A 491 26.47 16.55 5.67
CA SER A 491 27.06 17.87 5.88
C SER A 491 25.94 18.86 6.18
N LYS A 492 25.83 19.27 7.43
CA LYS A 492 24.68 20.05 7.95
C LYS A 492 23.35 19.30 7.68
N SER A 493 22.47 19.87 6.86
CA SER A 493 21.20 19.26 6.43
C SER A 493 21.27 18.56 5.06
N ASN A 494 22.45 18.50 4.42
CA ASN A 494 22.63 17.87 3.13
C ASN A 494 23.27 16.49 3.30
N LEU A 495 22.57 15.45 2.86
CA LEU A 495 23.03 14.08 2.88
C LEU A 495 23.37 13.66 1.44
N ALA A 496 24.66 13.52 1.16
CA ALA A 496 25.12 12.95 -0.11
C ALA A 496 25.11 11.42 -0.02
N VAL A 497 24.46 10.75 -0.96
CA VAL A 497 24.35 9.29 -1.05
C VAL A 497 24.89 8.84 -2.40
N ASN A 498 25.89 7.94 -2.42
CA ASN A 498 26.43 7.37 -3.65
C ASN A 498 25.88 5.97 -3.83
N MET A 499 24.95 5.82 -4.75
CA MET A 499 24.23 4.60 -5.04
C MET A 499 24.95 3.79 -6.12
N PRO A 500 25.29 2.51 -5.91
CA PRO A 500 25.75 1.64 -7.00
C PRO A 500 24.68 1.49 -8.10
N PRO A 501 25.02 0.98 -9.27
CA PRO A 501 24.04 0.55 -10.27
C PRO A 501 23.02 -0.42 -9.67
N MET A 502 21.80 -0.47 -10.24
CA MET A 502 20.72 -1.43 -9.85
C MET A 502 20.64 -1.69 -8.34
N SER A 503 20.45 -0.62 -7.56
CA SER A 503 20.47 -0.72 -6.10
C SER A 503 19.20 -0.20 -5.45
N VAL A 504 18.80 -0.86 -4.35
CA VAL A 504 17.76 -0.42 -3.41
C VAL A 504 18.43 -0.10 -2.10
N ILE A 505 18.29 1.13 -1.60
CA ILE A 505 18.90 1.57 -0.36
C ILE A 505 17.82 2.06 0.56
N VAL A 506 17.86 1.61 1.82
CA VAL A 506 17.00 2.13 2.90
C VAL A 506 17.89 2.72 3.98
N LEU A 507 17.70 4.00 4.26
CA LEU A 507 18.38 4.74 5.30
C LEU A 507 17.45 4.95 6.49
N GLU A 508 17.95 4.67 7.70
CA GLU A 508 17.33 5.05 8.97
C GLU A 508 18.10 6.24 9.58
N LEU A 509 17.40 7.35 9.78
CA LEU A 509 17.94 8.55 10.37
C LEU A 509 17.34 8.73 11.78
N ILE A 510 18.17 8.58 12.79
CA ILE A 510 17.82 8.91 14.16
C ILE A 510 18.10 10.38 14.37
N GLY A 511 17.08 11.14 14.76
CA GLY A 511 17.18 12.58 14.89
C GLY A 511 15.97 13.19 15.57
N LYS A 512 15.79 14.46 15.33
CA LYS A 512 14.66 15.23 15.86
C LYS A 512 14.10 16.12 14.76
N VAL A 513 12.77 16.13 14.64
CA VAL A 513 12.08 17.13 13.80
C VAL A 513 12.38 18.50 14.42
N ASP A 514 12.99 19.39 13.64
CA ASP A 514 13.39 20.73 14.06
C ASP A 514 12.34 21.75 13.63
N ILE A 515 11.15 21.58 14.19
CA ILE A 515 10.07 22.56 14.09
C ILE A 515 10.22 23.51 15.28
N LYS A 516 10.07 24.80 15.05
CA LYS A 516 10.05 25.75 16.17
C LYS A 516 8.88 25.40 17.09
N PRO A 517 9.15 24.92 18.34
CA PRO A 517 8.07 24.49 19.21
C PRO A 517 7.16 25.66 19.56
N MET A 518 5.87 25.41 19.61
CA MET A 518 4.92 26.40 20.10
C MET A 518 5.20 26.66 21.57
N PRO A 519 5.26 27.94 22.01
CA PRO A 519 5.58 28.29 23.39
C PRO A 519 4.41 27.93 24.31
N GLU A 520 4.73 27.60 25.57
CA GLU A 520 3.70 27.38 26.58
C GLU A 520 2.88 28.64 26.86
N ILE A 521 1.60 28.46 27.16
CA ILE A 521 0.71 29.49 27.68
C ILE A 521 0.68 29.39 29.21
N LYS A 522 0.96 30.47 29.90
CA LYS A 522 0.86 30.52 31.35
C LYS A 522 -0.58 30.76 31.78
N LEU A 523 -1.18 29.80 32.45
CA LEU A 523 -2.54 29.89 32.95
C LEU A 523 -2.50 29.98 34.50
N ASN A 524 -3.33 30.88 35.04
CA ASN A 524 -3.56 30.99 36.46
C ASN A 524 -4.74 30.12 36.88
N ASN A 525 -4.48 29.01 37.60
CA ASN A 525 -5.49 28.10 38.16
C ASN A 525 -6.52 27.58 37.10
N PRO A 526 -6.07 26.89 36.04
CA PRO A 526 -7.00 26.36 35.04
C PRO A 526 -7.92 25.33 35.67
N LYS A 527 -9.19 25.38 35.31
CA LYS A 527 -10.20 24.40 35.72
C LYS A 527 -10.38 23.37 34.61
N PRO A 528 -10.66 22.09 34.95
CA PRO A 528 -11.01 21.09 33.95
C PRO A 528 -12.27 21.48 33.17
N GLY A 529 -12.25 21.27 31.87
CA GLY A 529 -13.37 21.50 30.99
C GLY A 529 -12.94 22.14 29.67
N ILE A 530 -13.81 22.10 28.70
CA ILE A 530 -13.66 22.67 27.36
C ILE A 530 -14.91 23.48 27.07
N ASP A 531 -14.76 24.75 26.72
CA ASP A 531 -15.88 25.59 26.29
C ASP A 531 -16.37 25.11 24.93
N TYR A 532 -17.69 25.03 24.75
CA TYR A 532 -18.27 24.76 23.45
C TYR A 532 -19.24 25.86 23.03
N ASN A 533 -19.30 26.06 21.71
CA ASN A 533 -20.31 26.88 21.05
C ASN A 533 -21.03 26.02 20.02
N TYR A 534 -22.35 25.96 20.09
CA TYR A 534 -23.22 25.25 19.16
C TYR A 534 -23.85 26.18 18.15
N TYR A 535 -23.79 25.81 16.88
CA TYR A 535 -24.34 26.57 15.76
C TYR A 535 -25.25 25.71 14.91
N GLU A 536 -26.36 26.23 14.47
CA GLU A 536 -27.20 25.63 13.42
C GLU A 536 -26.79 26.20 12.07
N ILE A 537 -26.43 25.32 11.14
CA ILE A 537 -25.95 25.66 9.80
C ILE A 537 -26.88 25.09 8.73
N LYS A 538 -26.77 25.56 7.49
CA LYS A 538 -27.65 25.14 6.38
C LYS A 538 -27.03 24.02 5.54
N ASN A 539 -25.72 23.83 5.63
CA ASN A 539 -24.95 22.85 4.88
C ASN A 539 -23.81 22.36 5.79
N GLY A 540 -23.43 21.08 5.66
CA GLY A 540 -22.41 20.41 6.50
C GLY A 540 -20.96 20.80 6.18
N MET A 541 -20.67 22.00 5.69
CA MET A 541 -19.29 22.50 5.53
C MET A 541 -18.91 23.33 6.76
N MET A 542 -17.60 23.36 7.07
CA MET A 542 -17.05 24.18 8.14
C MET A 542 -17.46 25.64 7.95
N PRO A 543 -18.25 26.23 8.85
CA PRO A 543 -18.70 27.60 8.68
C PRO A 543 -17.63 28.61 9.11
N ASP A 544 -17.73 29.83 8.60
CA ASP A 544 -17.01 30.96 9.20
C ASP A 544 -17.65 31.33 10.55
N PHE A 545 -17.12 30.78 11.64
CA PHE A 545 -17.62 31.01 13.00
C PHE A 545 -17.61 32.48 13.42
N LYS A 546 -16.80 33.33 12.77
CA LYS A 546 -16.78 34.78 13.07
C LYS A 546 -18.06 35.50 12.59
N SER A 547 -18.68 34.95 11.57
CA SER A 547 -19.92 35.50 10.98
C SER A 547 -21.20 35.00 11.65
N LEU A 548 -21.09 33.99 12.55
CA LEU A 548 -22.24 33.32 13.16
C LEU A 548 -22.36 33.65 14.65
N LYS A 549 -23.62 33.68 15.15
CA LYS A 549 -23.90 33.69 16.58
C LYS A 549 -24.21 32.28 17.06
N PRO A 550 -23.59 31.80 18.16
CA PRO A 550 -23.91 30.50 18.71
C PRO A 550 -25.37 30.45 19.18
N LYS A 551 -26.01 29.31 18.94
CA LYS A 551 -27.38 29.03 19.43
C LYS A 551 -27.38 28.72 20.93
N SER A 552 -26.35 28.01 21.38
CA SER A 552 -26.07 27.77 22.80
C SER A 552 -24.56 27.64 23.03
N SER A 553 -24.14 27.82 24.27
CA SER A 553 -22.77 27.71 24.70
C SER A 553 -22.74 27.04 26.09
N GLY A 554 -21.63 26.39 26.44
CA GLY A 554 -21.47 25.79 27.74
C GLY A 554 -20.11 25.17 27.92
N LEU A 555 -19.94 24.38 29.00
CA LEU A 555 -18.72 23.67 29.35
C LEU A 555 -18.96 22.16 29.30
N VAL A 556 -18.03 21.41 28.70
CA VAL A 556 -18.01 19.96 28.69
C VAL A 556 -16.66 19.45 29.18
N VAL A 557 -16.60 18.20 29.62
CA VAL A 557 -15.36 17.60 30.18
C VAL A 557 -14.49 16.90 29.13
N SER A 558 -15.02 16.74 27.92
CA SER A 558 -14.34 16.12 26.78
C SER A 558 -15.01 16.54 25.47
N PHE A 559 -14.43 16.19 24.32
CA PHE A 559 -15.03 16.42 23.01
C PHE A 559 -16.25 15.50 22.80
N VAL A 560 -17.40 15.93 23.28
CA VAL A 560 -18.68 15.21 23.17
C VAL A 560 -19.74 16.13 22.58
N ILE A 561 -20.68 15.57 21.83
CA ILE A 561 -21.84 16.29 21.34
C ILE A 561 -22.76 16.60 22.54
N PRO A 562 -22.99 17.88 22.87
CA PRO A 562 -23.83 18.26 24.00
C PRO A 562 -25.28 17.80 23.84
N LYS A 563 -25.97 17.55 24.94
CA LYS A 563 -27.41 17.25 24.90
C LYS A 563 -28.23 18.43 24.38
N GLY A 564 -29.22 18.13 23.54
CA GLY A 564 -30.17 19.14 23.02
C GLY A 564 -29.71 19.82 21.75
N VAL A 565 -28.64 19.34 21.08
CA VAL A 565 -28.32 19.72 19.71
C VAL A 565 -29.15 18.85 18.75
N ARG A 566 -29.39 19.34 17.54
CA ARG A 566 -30.09 18.58 16.49
C ARG A 566 -29.17 17.52 15.88
N ASP A 567 -29.75 16.54 15.20
CA ASP A 567 -29.01 15.40 14.65
C ASP A 567 -28.24 15.77 13.36
N GLU A 568 -28.66 16.80 12.63
CA GLU A 568 -28.08 17.18 11.33
C GLU A 568 -27.91 18.69 11.18
N ASN A 569 -27.01 19.09 10.26
CA ASN A 569 -26.78 20.47 9.87
C ASN A 569 -26.44 21.39 11.05
N PHE A 570 -25.48 21.01 11.85
CA PHE A 570 -24.93 21.77 12.95
C PHE A 570 -23.40 21.84 12.91
N ALA A 571 -22.85 22.79 13.65
CA ALA A 571 -21.42 22.86 13.90
C ALA A 571 -21.14 23.09 15.39
N LEU A 572 -20.07 22.54 15.88
CA LEU A 572 -19.57 22.73 17.24
C LEU A 572 -18.16 23.34 17.17
N LYS A 573 -17.96 24.42 17.90
CA LYS A 573 -16.63 24.99 18.13
C LYS A 573 -16.25 24.73 19.58
N TYR A 574 -15.12 24.07 19.80
CA TYR A 574 -14.55 23.87 21.12
C TYR A 574 -13.35 24.77 21.31
N ASP A 575 -13.27 25.45 22.42
CA ASP A 575 -12.15 26.27 22.82
C ASP A 575 -11.68 25.85 24.22
N GLY A 576 -10.39 25.63 24.39
CA GLY A 576 -9.82 25.18 25.66
C GLY A 576 -8.31 25.09 25.61
N TYR A 577 -7.73 24.52 26.63
CA TYR A 577 -6.28 24.36 26.76
C TYR A 577 -5.94 22.88 26.95
N ILE A 578 -4.91 22.44 26.27
CA ILE A 578 -4.35 21.10 26.46
C ILE A 578 -3.06 21.21 27.30
N LYS A 579 -2.92 20.36 28.32
CA LYS A 579 -1.69 20.27 29.10
C LYS A 579 -0.72 19.28 28.46
N ILE A 580 0.39 19.79 27.97
CA ILE A 580 1.47 19.01 27.36
C ILE A 580 2.43 18.55 28.47
N PRO A 581 2.65 17.23 28.66
CA PRO A 581 3.44 16.73 29.80
C PRO A 581 4.95 16.96 29.62
N ASN A 582 5.46 16.86 28.38
CA ASN A 582 6.90 17.01 28.09
C ASN A 582 7.11 17.76 26.78
N ASP A 583 8.26 18.43 26.65
CA ASP A 583 8.68 18.95 25.33
C ASP A 583 8.77 17.80 24.32
N GLY A 584 8.21 17.98 23.11
CA GLY A 584 8.31 16.93 22.10
C GLY A 584 7.42 17.12 20.89
N LEU A 585 7.55 16.16 20.00
CA LEU A 585 6.74 16.04 18.80
C LEU A 585 5.43 15.30 19.14
N TYR A 586 4.29 15.92 18.81
CA TYR A 586 2.96 15.39 19.06
C TYR A 586 2.21 15.19 17.76
N THR A 587 1.61 14.03 17.60
CA THR A 587 0.72 13.75 16.49
C THR A 587 -0.72 13.83 16.99
N PHE A 588 -1.50 14.70 16.37
CA PHE A 588 -2.94 14.88 16.63
C PHE A 588 -3.72 14.13 15.57
N TYR A 589 -4.81 13.50 15.99
CA TYR A 589 -5.74 12.80 15.12
C TYR A 589 -7.13 13.36 15.32
N THR A 590 -7.90 13.43 14.26
CA THR A 590 -9.35 13.68 14.32
C THR A 590 -10.07 12.74 13.39
N THR A 591 -11.12 12.08 13.93
CA THR A 591 -12.06 11.26 13.16
C THR A 591 -13.43 11.88 13.30
N SER A 592 -14.03 12.30 12.20
CA SER A 592 -15.34 12.95 12.20
C SER A 592 -16.21 12.45 11.05
N ASP A 593 -17.50 12.40 11.33
CA ASP A 593 -18.58 12.34 10.36
C ASP A 593 -18.98 13.78 10.08
N ASP A 594 -18.90 14.19 8.80
CA ASP A 594 -18.60 15.52 8.29
C ASP A 594 -17.24 16.05 8.78
N GLY A 595 -16.96 17.33 8.61
CA GLY A 595 -15.64 17.91 8.77
C GLY A 595 -15.22 18.20 10.21
N SER A 596 -13.91 18.18 10.45
CA SER A 596 -13.30 18.69 11.68
C SER A 596 -11.94 19.33 11.41
N VAL A 597 -11.57 20.33 12.21
CA VAL A 597 -10.26 20.98 12.12
C VAL A 597 -9.72 21.17 13.53
N ILE A 598 -8.44 20.81 13.74
CA ILE A 598 -7.73 21.05 14.99
C ILE A 598 -6.79 22.23 14.81
N PHE A 599 -6.96 23.23 15.66
CA PHE A 599 -6.03 24.35 15.78
C PHE A 599 -5.29 24.25 17.11
N ILE A 600 -4.00 24.59 17.10
CA ILE A 600 -3.22 24.85 18.31
C ILE A 600 -2.58 26.22 18.12
N ASP A 601 -2.81 27.13 19.06
CA ASP A 601 -2.35 28.53 19.03
C ASP A 601 -2.65 29.24 17.70
N GLY A 602 -3.85 28.97 17.15
CA GLY A 602 -4.32 29.57 15.90
C GLY A 602 -3.74 28.95 14.61
N LYS A 603 -2.80 28.01 14.72
CA LYS A 603 -2.26 27.26 13.58
C LYS A 603 -3.08 26.01 13.35
N ILE A 604 -3.46 25.73 12.10
CA ILE A 604 -4.08 24.46 11.72
C ILE A 604 -3.06 23.35 11.86
N ILE A 605 -3.37 22.36 12.71
CA ILE A 605 -2.56 21.15 12.87
C ILE A 605 -3.17 19.98 12.10
N VAL A 606 -4.50 19.82 12.16
CA VAL A 606 -5.20 18.80 11.36
C VAL A 606 -6.32 19.48 10.61
N ASN A 607 -6.36 19.33 9.31
CA ASN A 607 -7.47 19.77 8.47
C ASN A 607 -8.21 18.54 7.92
N ASN A 608 -9.34 18.23 8.54
CA ASN A 608 -10.26 17.19 8.13
C ASN A 608 -11.62 17.79 7.76
N ASP A 609 -11.64 19.02 7.18
CA ASP A 609 -12.86 19.65 6.73
C ASP A 609 -13.43 18.98 5.48
N GLY A 610 -14.76 18.81 5.43
CA GLY A 610 -15.48 18.21 4.30
C GLY A 610 -16.74 17.48 4.74
N ARG A 611 -17.54 16.99 3.77
CA ARG A 611 -18.75 16.19 4.00
C ARG A 611 -18.47 14.72 3.73
N TYR A 612 -18.49 13.87 4.75
CA TYR A 612 -18.16 12.46 4.57
C TYR A 612 -18.49 11.60 5.79
N ALA A 613 -18.65 10.30 5.56
CA ALA A 613 -18.60 9.28 6.60
C ALA A 613 -17.28 9.38 7.39
N PRO A 614 -17.21 8.87 8.63
CA PRO A 614 -16.06 9.07 9.50
C PRO A 614 -14.72 8.74 8.83
N ILE A 615 -13.86 9.77 8.69
CA ILE A 615 -12.48 9.66 8.22
C ILE A 615 -11.54 10.19 9.30
N GLU A 616 -10.43 9.49 9.51
CA GLU A 616 -9.33 9.94 10.35
C GLU A 616 -8.30 10.70 9.52
N LYS A 617 -7.92 11.89 9.97
CA LYS A 617 -6.70 12.59 9.52
C LYS A 617 -5.83 12.93 10.71
N SER A 618 -4.55 13.16 10.43
CA SER A 618 -3.56 13.50 11.44
C SER A 618 -2.69 14.68 11.01
N GLY A 619 -2.00 15.27 11.98
CA GLY A 619 -1.00 16.30 11.76
C GLY A 619 -0.01 16.34 12.91
N ILE A 620 1.20 16.78 12.64
CA ILE A 620 2.32 16.75 13.57
C ILE A 620 2.73 18.17 13.93
N THR A 621 3.03 18.41 15.20
CA THR A 621 3.63 19.67 15.67
C THR A 621 4.51 19.44 16.88
N GLU A 622 5.55 20.28 17.06
CA GLU A 622 6.37 20.26 18.26
C GLU A 622 5.79 21.25 19.29
N LEU A 623 5.62 20.77 20.52
CA LEU A 623 5.04 21.54 21.63
C LEU A 623 5.98 21.56 22.83
N LYS A 624 5.97 22.68 23.55
CA LYS A 624 6.60 22.81 24.87
C LYS A 624 5.71 22.19 25.96
N ALA A 625 6.34 21.63 26.98
CA ALA A 625 5.65 21.25 28.21
C ALA A 625 4.93 22.47 28.81
N GLY A 626 3.68 22.27 29.24
CA GLY A 626 2.86 23.36 29.73
C GLY A 626 1.48 23.35 29.07
N TYR A 627 0.77 24.47 29.05
CA TYR A 627 -0.51 24.60 28.37
C TYR A 627 -0.33 25.19 26.98
N GLN A 628 -1.13 24.72 26.04
CA GLN A 628 -1.24 25.22 24.68
C GLN A 628 -2.68 25.62 24.40
#